data_ae205f134a10d261951e18b9eeac3d18
#
_entry.id   ae205f134a10d261951e18b9eeac3d18
#
_cell.length_a   1.000
_cell.length_b   1.000
_cell.length_c   1.000
_cell.angle_alpha   90.00
_cell.angle_beta   90.00
_cell.angle_gamma   90.00
#
_symmetry.space_group_name_H-M   'P 1'
#
loop_
_entity.id
_entity.type
_entity.pdbx_description
1 polymer ?
#
loop_
_entity_poly.entity_id
_entity_poly.type
_entity_poly.pdbx_seq_one_letter_code
_entity_poly.pdbx_strand_id
1 'polypeptide(L)'
;HLCEVISETLSRGGKALIPAFAVGRSQELMLALEEGIRNKKLPACKIYLDGMIKEATAMHTAYPEYLNNDLRNQIFRDNYNPFLAECFEQVDSYEKRQEVIFSKDPCVIISTSGMLNGGPVLDYLSNIAESEKNTLIFVGYQADGTYGRRIQKGWREVPMGKKGSIIINMEVQTVEGFSGHADRKQLMNYVQYVQ
;
A
#
# COMPACT_ATOMS: atom_id res chain seq x y z
N HIS A 1 6.60 -1.83 12.86
CA HIS A 1 7.60 -1.49 11.82
C HIS A 1 7.00 -0.67 10.68
N LEU A 2 5.86 -1.06 10.04
CA LEU A 2 5.25 -0.25 8.98
C LEU A 2 4.96 1.20 9.44
N CYS A 3 4.29 1.35 10.59
CA CYS A 3 3.97 2.67 11.15
C CYS A 3 5.23 3.50 11.47
N GLU A 4 6.32 2.89 11.90
CA GLU A 4 7.59 3.56 12.18
C GLU A 4 8.18 4.14 10.91
N VAL A 5 8.35 3.32 9.85
CA VAL A 5 8.87 3.75 8.54
C VAL A 5 8.03 4.90 7.96
N ILE A 6 6.69 4.78 8.05
CA ILE A 6 5.80 5.85 7.59
C ILE A 6 5.96 7.11 8.43
N SER A 7 6.00 6.99 9.77
CA SER A 7 6.16 8.14 10.67
C SER A 7 7.46 8.89 10.41
N GLU A 8 8.57 8.17 10.19
CA GLU A 8 9.86 8.76 9.81
C GLU A 8 9.76 9.50 8.47
N THR A 9 9.10 8.90 7.48
CA THR A 9 8.88 9.52 6.17
C THR A 9 8.07 10.82 6.29
N LEU A 10 6.96 10.77 7.02
CA LEU A 10 6.10 11.95 7.22
C LEU A 10 6.81 13.04 8.02
N SER A 11 7.63 12.68 9.03
CA SER A 11 8.35 13.66 9.87
C SER A 11 9.36 14.48 9.09
N ARG A 12 9.97 13.92 8.04
CA ARG A 12 10.87 14.66 7.14
C ARG A 12 10.15 15.39 5.98
N GLY A 13 8.80 15.43 6.03
CA GLY A 13 7.96 16.08 5.03
C GLY A 13 7.86 15.29 3.72
N GLY A 14 8.07 13.97 3.77
CA GLY A 14 8.03 13.09 2.62
C GLY A 14 6.69 12.39 2.41
N LYS A 15 6.58 11.70 1.27
CA LYS A 15 5.44 10.84 0.90
C LYS A 15 5.86 9.38 0.96
N ALA A 16 5.03 8.53 1.57
CA ALA A 16 5.22 7.09 1.58
C ALA A 16 4.41 6.46 0.45
N LEU A 17 5.08 5.91 -0.57
CA LEU A 17 4.45 5.20 -1.68
C LEU A 17 4.46 3.69 -1.41
N ILE A 18 3.28 3.07 -1.39
CA ILE A 18 3.11 1.64 -1.12
C ILE A 18 2.45 0.97 -2.33
N PRO A 19 3.22 0.31 -3.20
CA PRO A 19 2.67 -0.52 -4.26
C PRO A 19 1.90 -1.70 -3.67
N ALA A 20 0.63 -1.87 -4.03
CA ALA A 20 -0.19 -2.94 -3.51
C ALA A 20 -1.14 -3.51 -4.57
N PHE A 21 -1.51 -4.79 -4.41
CA PHE A 21 -2.60 -5.36 -5.21
C PHE A 21 -3.94 -4.79 -4.74
N ALA A 22 -4.87 -4.62 -5.68
CA ALA A 22 -6.18 -4.04 -5.40
C ALA A 22 -6.99 -4.84 -4.38
N VAL A 23 -6.89 -6.17 -4.43
CA VAL A 23 -7.64 -7.08 -3.57
C VAL A 23 -6.73 -7.70 -2.50
N GLY A 24 -7.19 -7.75 -1.28
CA GLY A 24 -6.54 -8.36 -0.12
C GLY A 24 -5.48 -7.45 0.48
N ARG A 25 -4.34 -7.27 -0.19
CA ARG A 25 -3.19 -6.52 0.36
C ARG A 25 -3.53 -5.06 0.69
N SER A 26 -4.25 -4.39 -0.17
CA SER A 26 -4.64 -3.00 0.07
C SER A 26 -5.57 -2.89 1.28
N GLN A 27 -6.50 -3.81 1.45
CA GLN A 27 -7.41 -3.82 2.59
C GLN A 27 -6.69 -4.13 3.90
N GLU A 28 -5.74 -5.08 3.90
CA GLU A 28 -4.90 -5.34 5.07
C GLU A 28 -4.07 -4.11 5.47
N LEU A 29 -3.52 -3.39 4.49
CA LEU A 29 -2.81 -2.14 4.74
C LEU A 29 -3.74 -1.07 5.32
N MET A 30 -4.94 -0.92 4.76
CA MET A 30 -5.93 0.03 5.27
C MET A 30 -6.22 -0.24 6.75
N LEU A 31 -6.50 -1.49 7.12
CA LEU A 31 -6.77 -1.87 8.51
C LEU A 31 -5.57 -1.58 9.42
N ALA A 32 -4.36 -1.95 9.00
CA ALA A 32 -3.16 -1.72 9.81
C ALA A 32 -2.85 -0.24 10.01
N LEU A 33 -3.08 0.60 8.98
CA LEU A 33 -2.81 2.04 9.05
C LEU A 33 -3.89 2.77 9.85
N GLU A 34 -5.17 2.40 9.65
CA GLU A 34 -6.26 2.94 10.46
C GLU A 34 -6.05 2.64 11.95
N GLU A 35 -5.77 1.38 12.27
CA GLU A 35 -5.46 0.98 13.63
C GLU A 35 -4.23 1.73 14.19
N GLY A 36 -3.20 1.92 13.35
CA GLY A 36 -2.02 2.68 13.70
C GLY A 36 -2.34 4.13 14.08
N ILE A 37 -3.19 4.80 13.31
CA ILE A 37 -3.65 6.19 13.58
C ILE A 37 -4.52 6.22 14.82
N ARG A 38 -5.50 5.34 14.94
CA ARG A 38 -6.43 5.25 16.07
C ARG A 38 -5.70 4.99 17.38
N ASN A 39 -4.67 4.14 17.36
CA ASN A 39 -3.85 3.82 18.52
C ASN A 39 -2.65 4.79 18.71
N LYS A 40 -2.58 5.89 17.96
CA LYS A 40 -1.51 6.91 18.03
C LYS A 40 -0.09 6.37 17.78
N LYS A 41 0.02 5.22 17.09
CA LYS A 41 1.29 4.66 16.63
C LYS A 41 1.75 5.28 15.30
N LEU A 42 0.82 5.90 14.57
CA LEU A 42 1.03 6.66 13.36
C LEU A 42 0.41 8.05 13.55
N PRO A 43 1.09 9.14 13.19
CA PRO A 43 0.48 10.46 13.23
C PRO A 43 -0.71 10.54 12.29
N ALA A 44 -1.69 11.38 12.61
CA ALA A 44 -2.81 11.65 11.73
C ALA A 44 -2.30 12.18 10.38
N CYS A 45 -2.65 11.49 9.30
CA CYS A 45 -2.24 11.83 7.94
C CYS A 45 -3.31 11.40 6.95
N LYS A 46 -3.26 11.96 5.74
CA LYS A 46 -4.07 11.47 4.62
C LYS A 46 -3.43 10.23 4.00
N ILE A 47 -4.28 9.26 3.69
CA ILE A 47 -3.92 8.01 3.01
C ILE A 47 -4.71 7.97 1.71
N TYR A 48 -4.03 8.18 0.60
CA TYR A 48 -4.61 8.18 -0.73
C TYR A 48 -4.65 6.78 -1.30
N LEU A 49 -5.81 6.39 -1.86
CA LEU A 49 -6.05 5.07 -2.46
C LEU A 49 -6.27 5.25 -3.97
N ASP A 50 -5.40 4.69 -4.80
CA ASP A 50 -5.46 4.87 -6.24
C ASP A 50 -5.43 3.55 -7.02
N GLY A 51 -6.22 3.48 -8.08
CA GLY A 51 -6.46 2.28 -8.88
C GLY A 51 -7.70 1.51 -8.41
N MET A 52 -7.82 0.23 -8.77
CA MET A 52 -8.99 -0.62 -8.44
C MET A 52 -9.15 -0.95 -6.94
N ILE A 53 -8.44 -0.26 -6.06
CA ILE A 53 -8.55 -0.44 -4.60
C ILE A 53 -9.94 -0.02 -4.15
N LYS A 54 -10.51 1.02 -4.75
CA LYS A 54 -11.84 1.54 -4.44
C LYS A 54 -12.92 0.46 -4.63
N GLU A 55 -12.94 -0.17 -5.79
CA GLU A 55 -13.92 -1.21 -6.13
C GLU A 55 -13.77 -2.43 -5.22
N ALA A 56 -12.53 -2.87 -4.99
CA ALA A 56 -12.26 -3.99 -4.08
C ALA A 56 -12.69 -3.67 -2.64
N THR A 57 -12.42 -2.46 -2.16
CA THR A 57 -12.83 -2.03 -0.81
C THR A 57 -14.34 -1.88 -0.69
N ALA A 58 -15.02 -1.41 -1.74
CA ALA A 58 -16.47 -1.34 -1.78
C ALA A 58 -17.12 -2.73 -1.60
N MET A 59 -16.53 -3.78 -2.18
CA MET A 59 -17.00 -5.16 -1.97
C MET A 59 -16.83 -5.59 -0.50
N HIS A 60 -15.70 -5.31 0.14
CA HIS A 60 -15.49 -5.62 1.57
C HIS A 60 -16.47 -4.86 2.46
N THR A 61 -16.81 -3.64 2.09
CA THR A 61 -17.78 -2.80 2.82
C THR A 61 -19.22 -3.28 2.60
N ALA A 62 -19.55 -3.75 1.39
CA ALA A 62 -20.90 -4.22 1.05
C ALA A 62 -21.24 -5.59 1.62
N TYR A 63 -20.24 -6.43 1.88
CA TYR A 63 -20.40 -7.81 2.33
C TYR A 63 -19.60 -8.09 3.61
N PRO A 64 -19.84 -7.35 4.71
CA PRO A 64 -19.06 -7.48 5.94
C PRO A 64 -19.24 -8.85 6.62
N GLU A 65 -20.29 -9.60 6.30
CA GLU A 65 -20.54 -10.96 6.82
C GLU A 65 -19.47 -11.97 6.42
N TYR A 66 -18.72 -11.72 5.35
CA TYR A 66 -17.59 -12.57 4.91
C TYR A 66 -16.25 -12.19 5.54
N LEU A 67 -16.21 -11.11 6.30
CA LEU A 67 -15.01 -10.70 7.03
C LEU A 67 -14.82 -11.57 8.27
N ASN A 68 -13.63 -11.51 8.87
CA ASN A 68 -13.36 -12.20 10.12
C ASN A 68 -14.26 -11.69 11.26
N ASN A 69 -14.33 -12.49 12.35
CA ASN A 69 -15.24 -12.20 13.46
C ASN A 69 -14.98 -10.84 14.12
N ASP A 70 -13.73 -10.41 14.22
CA ASP A 70 -13.36 -9.17 14.90
C ASP A 70 -13.84 -7.97 14.10
N LEU A 71 -13.59 -7.94 12.78
CA LEU A 71 -14.09 -6.89 11.89
C LEU A 71 -15.61 -6.87 11.82
N ARG A 72 -16.25 -8.04 11.76
CA ARG A 72 -17.71 -8.12 11.79
C ARG A 72 -18.29 -7.52 13.07
N ASN A 73 -17.71 -7.87 14.22
CA ASN A 73 -18.16 -7.30 15.50
C ASN A 73 -17.97 -5.79 15.54
N GLN A 74 -16.84 -5.29 15.07
CA GLN A 74 -16.53 -3.87 14.98
C GLN A 74 -17.56 -3.14 14.10
N ILE A 75 -17.92 -3.69 12.95
CA ILE A 75 -18.89 -3.09 12.04
C ILE A 75 -20.31 -3.18 12.59
N PHE A 76 -20.76 -4.35 13.05
CA PHE A 76 -22.17 -4.56 13.42
C PHE A 76 -22.51 -4.19 14.85
N ARG A 77 -21.56 -4.31 15.80
CA ARG A 77 -21.82 -4.01 17.22
C ARG A 77 -21.37 -2.61 17.59
N ASP A 78 -20.17 -2.23 17.14
CA ASP A 78 -19.55 -0.96 17.49
C ASP A 78 -19.95 0.16 16.50
N ASN A 79 -20.68 -0.22 15.43
CA ASN A 79 -21.10 0.69 14.34
C ASN A 79 -19.91 1.46 13.74
N TYR A 80 -18.77 0.81 13.65
CA TYR A 80 -17.55 1.40 13.13
C TYR A 80 -16.96 0.53 12.01
N ASN A 81 -16.92 1.08 10.78
CA ASN A 81 -16.28 0.43 9.65
C ASN A 81 -14.92 1.06 9.37
N PRO A 82 -13.79 0.36 9.68
CA PRO A 82 -12.46 0.92 9.52
C PRO A 82 -12.09 1.24 8.06
N PHE A 83 -12.74 0.63 7.07
CA PHE A 83 -12.52 0.96 5.65
C PHE A 83 -13.10 2.33 5.24
N LEU A 84 -13.99 2.89 6.07
CA LEU A 84 -14.63 4.19 5.84
C LEU A 84 -14.04 5.30 6.74
N ALA A 85 -12.88 5.05 7.35
CA ALA A 85 -12.24 6.03 8.21
C ALA A 85 -11.84 7.30 7.42
N GLU A 86 -11.95 8.47 8.07
CA GLU A 86 -11.74 9.80 7.47
C GLU A 86 -10.30 10.03 6.95
N CYS A 87 -9.35 9.19 7.39
CA CYS A 87 -7.98 9.26 6.90
C CYS A 87 -7.83 8.79 5.45
N PHE A 88 -8.79 7.98 4.93
CA PHE A 88 -8.75 7.49 3.56
C PHE A 88 -9.39 8.46 2.59
N GLU A 89 -8.70 8.69 1.46
CA GLU A 89 -9.19 9.51 0.37
C GLU A 89 -8.97 8.79 -0.96
N GLN A 90 -10.04 8.66 -1.74
CA GLN A 90 -9.97 8.01 -3.05
C GLN A 90 -9.43 8.96 -4.11
N VAL A 91 -8.52 8.45 -4.93
CA VAL A 91 -8.02 9.15 -6.12
C VAL A 91 -8.78 8.60 -7.33
N ASP A 92 -9.79 9.32 -7.77
CA ASP A 92 -10.76 8.89 -8.78
C ASP A 92 -10.57 9.57 -10.15
N SER A 93 -9.62 10.50 -10.24
CA SER A 93 -9.31 11.20 -11.48
C SER A 93 -7.81 11.44 -11.67
N TYR A 94 -7.42 11.73 -12.92
CA TYR A 94 -6.05 12.12 -13.24
C TYR A 94 -5.67 13.44 -12.55
N GLU A 95 -6.58 14.39 -12.51
CA GLU A 95 -6.39 15.70 -11.90
C GLU A 95 -6.13 15.55 -10.40
N LYS A 96 -6.91 14.71 -9.71
CA LYS A 96 -6.71 14.41 -8.29
C LYS A 96 -5.36 13.76 -8.04
N ARG A 97 -4.94 12.83 -8.92
CA ARG A 97 -3.60 12.22 -8.84
C ARG A 97 -2.50 13.26 -8.96
N GLN A 98 -2.62 14.20 -9.91
CA GLN A 98 -1.64 15.28 -10.06
C GLN A 98 -1.60 16.18 -8.82
N GLU A 99 -2.77 16.49 -8.24
CA GLU A 99 -2.85 17.24 -6.99
C GLU A 99 -2.06 16.54 -5.88
N VAL A 100 -2.26 15.23 -5.69
CA VAL A 100 -1.53 14.44 -4.69
C VAL A 100 -0.02 14.40 -4.97
N ILE A 101 0.38 14.24 -6.23
CA ILE A 101 1.78 14.22 -6.63
C ILE A 101 2.47 15.54 -6.30
N PHE A 102 1.87 16.68 -6.65
CA PHE A 102 2.49 17.99 -6.55
C PHE A 102 2.19 18.71 -5.23
N SER A 103 1.28 18.22 -4.40
CA SER A 103 1.10 18.73 -3.03
C SER A 103 2.42 18.68 -2.26
N LYS A 104 2.62 19.63 -1.38
CA LYS A 104 3.76 19.63 -0.42
C LYS A 104 3.46 18.89 0.85
N ASP A 105 2.22 18.48 1.06
CA ASP A 105 1.78 17.82 2.29
C ASP A 105 2.30 16.37 2.35
N PRO A 106 2.90 15.98 3.49
CA PRO A 106 3.28 14.60 3.69
C PRO A 106 2.05 13.71 3.76
N CYS A 107 2.10 12.57 3.08
CA CYS A 107 0.97 11.65 2.99
C CYS A 107 1.42 10.21 2.73
N VAL A 108 0.48 9.29 2.86
CA VAL A 108 0.64 7.89 2.43
C VAL A 108 -0.14 7.70 1.12
N ILE A 109 0.44 6.96 0.18
CA ILE A 109 -0.17 6.63 -1.10
C ILE A 109 -0.15 5.11 -1.26
N ILE A 110 -1.31 4.48 -1.31
CA ILE A 110 -1.45 3.05 -1.66
C ILE A 110 -1.96 3.00 -3.09
N SER A 111 -1.21 2.38 -3.99
CA SER A 111 -1.55 2.40 -5.41
C SER A 111 -1.23 1.09 -6.12
N THR A 112 -2.05 0.74 -7.10
CA THR A 112 -1.83 -0.40 -7.98
C THR A 112 -0.90 -0.03 -9.16
N SER A 113 -0.07 -0.93 -9.66
CA SER A 113 0.06 -2.35 -9.36
C SER A 113 1.12 -2.61 -8.28
N GLY A 114 0.92 -3.70 -7.53
CA GLY A 114 1.79 -4.09 -6.42
C GLY A 114 3.23 -4.47 -6.79
N MET A 115 3.54 -4.70 -8.06
CA MET A 115 4.88 -5.06 -8.55
C MET A 115 5.50 -4.02 -9.49
N LEU A 116 4.91 -2.82 -9.57
CA LEU A 116 5.35 -1.72 -10.44
C LEU A 116 5.40 -2.06 -11.94
N ASN A 117 4.54 -2.98 -12.40
CA ASN A 117 4.50 -3.38 -13.83
C ASN A 117 3.53 -2.55 -14.67
N GLY A 118 2.83 -1.59 -14.08
CA GLY A 118 1.82 -0.76 -14.73
C GLY A 118 0.94 -0.08 -13.70
N GLY A 119 -0.11 0.58 -14.17
CA GLY A 119 -1.10 1.24 -13.31
C GLY A 119 -0.64 2.59 -12.77
N PRO A 120 -1.50 3.24 -11.98
CA PRO A 120 -1.28 4.59 -11.47
C PRO A 120 -0.03 4.73 -10.59
N VAL A 121 0.42 3.66 -9.96
CA VAL A 121 1.65 3.67 -9.14
C VAL A 121 2.88 4.15 -9.90
N LEU A 122 2.93 3.93 -11.22
CA LEU A 122 4.05 4.38 -12.05
C LEU A 122 4.05 5.91 -12.26
N ASP A 123 2.86 6.53 -12.27
CA ASP A 123 2.77 7.99 -12.34
C ASP A 123 3.31 8.63 -11.05
N TYR A 124 2.97 8.07 -9.88
CA TYR A 124 3.57 8.49 -8.62
C TYR A 124 5.08 8.29 -8.64
N LEU A 125 5.54 7.07 -8.91
CA LEU A 125 6.97 6.76 -8.91
C LEU A 125 7.75 7.69 -9.83
N SER A 126 7.25 7.95 -11.05
CA SER A 126 7.92 8.83 -12.03
C SER A 126 8.10 10.28 -11.56
N ASN A 127 7.27 10.74 -10.64
CA ASN A 127 7.27 12.13 -10.20
C ASN A 127 7.88 12.35 -8.81
N ILE A 128 7.85 11.31 -7.94
CA ILE A 128 8.30 11.50 -6.56
C ILE A 128 9.56 10.69 -6.20
N ALA A 129 10.07 9.85 -7.12
CA ALA A 129 11.19 8.95 -6.85
C ALA A 129 12.54 9.66 -6.66
N GLU A 130 12.72 10.84 -7.22
CA GLU A 130 13.97 11.60 -7.13
C GLU A 130 14.15 12.30 -5.78
N SER A 131 13.10 12.44 -4.98
CA SER A 131 13.17 13.11 -3.69
C SER A 131 13.59 12.15 -2.57
N GLU A 132 14.71 12.40 -1.93
CA GLU A 132 15.22 11.65 -0.76
C GLU A 132 14.29 11.72 0.47
N LYS A 133 13.34 12.67 0.50
CA LYS A 133 12.35 12.75 1.58
C LYS A 133 11.32 11.65 1.51
N ASN A 134 11.09 11.09 0.31
CA ASN A 134 10.06 10.09 0.08
C ASN A 134 10.57 8.67 0.36
N THR A 135 9.65 7.76 0.60
CA THR A 135 9.96 6.34 0.80
C THR A 135 9.06 5.47 -0.09
N LEU A 136 9.65 4.50 -0.78
CA LEU A 136 8.97 3.40 -1.44
C LEU A 136 8.95 2.20 -0.50
N ILE A 137 7.76 1.71 -0.14
CA ILE A 137 7.61 0.64 0.84
C ILE A 137 7.00 -0.58 0.17
N PHE A 138 7.78 -1.64 0.02
CA PHE A 138 7.28 -2.93 -0.44
C PHE A 138 6.72 -3.74 0.74
N VAL A 139 5.49 -4.20 0.61
CA VAL A 139 4.77 -5.00 1.63
C VAL A 139 4.42 -6.39 1.13
N GLY A 140 4.85 -6.76 -0.06
CA GLY A 140 4.54 -8.03 -0.69
C GLY A 140 5.67 -8.54 -1.56
N TYR A 141 5.50 -9.78 -2.00
CA TYR A 141 6.43 -10.44 -2.91
C TYR A 141 6.60 -9.64 -4.22
N GLN A 142 7.83 -9.54 -4.66
CA GLN A 142 8.20 -8.93 -5.94
C GLN A 142 8.78 -10.02 -6.85
N ALA A 143 8.06 -10.35 -7.93
CA ALA A 143 8.48 -11.39 -8.87
C ALA A 143 9.72 -10.98 -9.68
N ASP A 144 10.57 -11.94 -10.02
CA ASP A 144 11.71 -11.69 -10.88
C ASP A 144 11.27 -11.11 -12.24
N GLY A 145 12.04 -10.17 -12.76
CA GLY A 145 11.74 -9.44 -13.99
C GLY A 145 10.89 -8.16 -13.80
N THR A 146 10.24 -7.98 -12.65
CA THR A 146 9.44 -6.77 -12.36
C THR A 146 10.31 -5.59 -11.96
N TYR A 147 9.82 -4.37 -12.17
CA TYR A 147 10.51 -3.16 -11.68
C TYR A 147 10.63 -3.14 -10.16
N GLY A 148 9.59 -3.58 -9.47
CA GLY A 148 9.63 -3.69 -8.00
C GLY A 148 10.78 -4.56 -7.52
N ARG A 149 10.99 -5.73 -8.15
CA ARG A 149 12.11 -6.62 -7.79
C ARG A 149 13.47 -6.00 -8.08
N ARG A 150 13.60 -5.29 -9.19
CA ARG A 150 14.84 -4.59 -9.55
C ARG A 150 15.19 -3.52 -8.54
N ILE A 151 14.23 -2.67 -8.18
CA ILE A 151 14.41 -1.61 -7.16
C ILE A 151 14.73 -2.23 -5.81
N GLN A 152 14.02 -3.29 -5.41
CA GLN A 152 14.26 -4.01 -4.16
C GLN A 152 15.69 -4.62 -4.10
N LYS A 153 16.24 -5.02 -5.25
CA LYS A 153 17.64 -5.48 -5.40
C LYS A 153 18.68 -4.34 -5.47
N GLY A 154 18.24 -3.08 -5.29
CA GLY A 154 19.14 -1.92 -5.25
C GLY A 154 19.31 -1.16 -6.56
N TRP A 155 18.52 -1.47 -7.61
CA TRP A 155 18.56 -0.67 -8.83
C TRP A 155 18.08 0.76 -8.54
N ARG A 156 18.89 1.72 -8.95
CA ARG A 156 18.63 3.16 -8.75
C ARG A 156 18.23 3.88 -10.03
N GLU A 157 18.25 3.18 -11.15
CA GLU A 157 17.76 3.66 -12.43
C GLU A 157 16.88 2.59 -13.06
N VAL A 158 15.63 2.95 -13.36
CA VAL A 158 14.62 2.04 -13.89
C VAL A 158 14.13 2.55 -15.23
N PRO A 159 14.36 1.82 -16.34
CA PRO A 159 13.90 2.26 -17.66
C PRO A 159 12.38 2.18 -17.75
N MET A 160 11.75 3.25 -18.23
CA MET A 160 10.31 3.38 -18.41
C MET A 160 9.92 3.40 -19.90
N GLY A 161 10.64 2.67 -20.73
CA GLY A 161 10.41 2.59 -22.17
C GLY A 161 10.57 3.95 -22.84
N LYS A 162 9.55 4.40 -23.58
CA LYS A 162 9.61 5.70 -24.31
C LYS A 162 9.66 6.93 -23.42
N LYS A 163 9.38 6.79 -22.11
CA LYS A 163 9.43 7.91 -21.13
C LYS A 163 10.83 8.12 -20.53
N GLY A 164 11.86 7.40 -20.98
CA GLY A 164 13.21 7.49 -20.43
C GLY A 164 13.43 6.61 -19.22
N SER A 165 14.27 7.04 -18.28
CA SER A 165 14.55 6.33 -17.03
C SER A 165 14.07 7.14 -15.83
N ILE A 166 13.67 6.44 -14.77
CA ILE A 166 13.38 7.04 -13.45
C ILE A 166 14.61 6.81 -12.56
N ILE A 167 15.07 7.88 -11.93
CA ILE A 167 16.13 7.83 -10.90
C ILE A 167 15.46 7.65 -9.53
N ILE A 168 15.91 6.63 -8.79
CA ILE A 168 15.36 6.28 -7.48
C ILE A 168 16.31 6.82 -6.39
N ASN A 169 16.09 8.05 -5.96
CA ASN A 169 16.79 8.65 -4.82
C ASN A 169 16.03 8.47 -3.51
N MET A 170 14.71 8.24 -3.61
CA MET A 170 13.88 7.95 -2.44
C MET A 170 14.38 6.73 -1.67
N GLU A 171 14.11 6.70 -0.38
CA GLU A 171 14.37 5.54 0.45
C GLU A 171 13.55 4.33 -0.03
N VAL A 172 14.13 3.13 0.02
CA VAL A 172 13.44 1.89 -0.35
C VAL A 172 13.46 0.95 0.83
N GLN A 173 12.27 0.60 1.31
CA GLN A 173 12.07 -0.28 2.45
C GLN A 173 11.24 -1.51 2.05
N THR A 174 11.48 -2.63 2.72
CA THR A 174 10.63 -3.83 2.63
C THR A 174 10.11 -4.16 4.03
N VAL A 175 8.80 -4.21 4.15
CA VAL A 175 8.12 -4.55 5.41
C VAL A 175 7.49 -5.92 5.26
N GLU A 176 7.94 -6.85 6.08
CA GLU A 176 7.41 -8.22 6.14
C GLU A 176 6.18 -8.30 7.05
N GLY A 177 5.47 -9.44 6.99
CA GLY A 177 4.31 -9.72 7.84
C GLY A 177 2.96 -9.55 7.16
N PHE A 178 2.94 -9.12 5.90
CA PHE A 178 1.72 -9.00 5.09
C PHE A 178 1.56 -10.19 4.11
N SER A 179 2.04 -11.40 4.42
CA SER A 179 1.87 -12.55 3.53
C SER A 179 0.57 -13.30 3.83
N GLY A 180 -0.34 -13.34 2.86
CA GLY A 180 -1.54 -14.18 2.90
C GLY A 180 -1.33 -15.59 2.34
N HIS A 181 -0.09 -15.94 1.93
CA HIS A 181 0.23 -17.27 1.44
C HIS A 181 0.41 -18.26 2.59
N ALA A 182 -0.08 -19.49 2.40
CA ALA A 182 0.16 -20.56 3.34
C ALA A 182 1.67 -20.80 3.51
N ASP A 183 2.11 -20.89 4.76
CA ASP A 183 3.48 -21.26 5.07
C ASP A 183 3.76 -22.74 4.81
N ARG A 184 5.04 -23.14 4.89
CA ARG A 184 5.44 -24.54 4.68
C ARG A 184 4.68 -25.51 5.61
N LYS A 185 4.45 -25.14 6.86
CA LYS A 185 3.75 -25.99 7.85
C LYS A 185 2.28 -26.14 7.48
N GLN A 186 1.62 -25.06 7.08
CA GLN A 186 0.23 -25.08 6.62
C GLN A 186 0.07 -25.94 5.35
N LEU A 187 0.99 -25.79 4.39
CA LEU A 187 1.00 -26.63 3.18
C LEU A 187 1.22 -28.10 3.49
N MET A 188 2.17 -28.43 4.38
CA MET A 188 2.42 -29.82 4.77
C MET A 188 1.23 -30.42 5.53
N ASN A 189 0.60 -29.66 6.42
CA ASN A 189 -0.61 -30.11 7.12
C ASN A 189 -1.75 -30.37 6.12
N TYR A 190 -1.94 -29.50 5.14
CA TYR A 190 -2.95 -29.70 4.09
C TYR A 190 -2.72 -31.00 3.33
N VAL A 191 -1.49 -31.25 2.87
CA VAL A 191 -1.13 -32.49 2.16
C VAL A 191 -1.41 -33.74 3.01
N GLN A 192 -1.10 -33.70 4.31
CA GLN A 192 -1.38 -34.79 5.24
C GLN A 192 -2.89 -35.01 5.47
N TYR A 193 -3.67 -33.93 5.41
CA TYR A 193 -5.13 -34.02 5.60
C TYR A 193 -5.87 -34.60 4.39
N VAL A 194 -5.31 -34.47 3.19
CA VAL A 194 -5.94 -34.92 1.91
C VAL A 194 -5.50 -36.34 1.52
N GLN A 195 -4.52 -36.92 2.21
CA GLN A 195 -4.11 -38.33 2.06
C GLN A 195 -4.98 -39.24 2.90
#